data_b40fbf91e8e3c6df9c4085965dfc47e2
#
_entry.id   b40fbf91e8e3c6df9c4085965dfc47e2
#
_cell.length_a   1.000
_cell.length_b   1.000
_cell.length_c   1.000
_cell.angle_alpha   90.00
_cell.angle_beta   90.00
_cell.angle_gamma   90.00
#
_symmetry.space_group_name_H-M   'P 1'
#
loop_
_entity.id
_entity.type
_entity.pdbx_description
1 polymer ?
#
loop_
_entity_poly.entity_id
_entity_poly.type
_entity_poly.pdbx_seq_one_letter_code
_entity_poly.pdbx_strand_id
1 'polypeptide(L)'
;QRSDGEGYLLSGDAAIEAKTGETGASITLSSLAKAVDGLTYQYATVDGKQVETAQIAGSGKTVIKLFYARRTYTLRFDCKGGSDIAAIDLPYGKVITLPTPVRIGYTFDGWFTDEAYTAPFTAAAMPAADVQLYAKWTANGRSYTVRHYVQDVSGQYQLQATDEALPTVTGAALTLSELVK
;
A
#
# COMPACT_ATOMS: atom_id res chain seq x y z
N GLN A 1 3.61 17.64 10.77
CA GLN A 1 5.04 17.98 10.96
C GLN A 1 5.16 19.47 11.15
N ARG A 2 5.89 19.92 12.16
CA ARG A 2 6.20 21.34 12.29
C ARG A 2 7.13 21.78 11.17
N SER A 3 6.99 23.02 10.73
CA SER A 3 7.86 23.60 9.68
C SER A 3 9.34 23.72 10.11
N ASP A 4 9.62 23.61 11.43
CA ASP A 4 10.95 23.67 12.02
C ASP A 4 11.67 22.31 12.09
N GLY A 5 11.05 21.22 11.61
CA GLY A 5 11.62 19.88 11.65
C GLY A 5 11.59 19.19 13.01
N GLU A 6 11.13 19.86 14.07
CA GLU A 6 11.05 19.31 15.40
C GLU A 6 9.73 18.56 15.67
N GLY A 7 9.62 17.32 15.21
CA GLY A 7 8.56 16.39 15.61
C GLY A 7 7.17 16.73 15.11
N TYR A 8 6.16 16.05 15.63
CA TYR A 8 4.75 16.19 15.28
C TYR A 8 3.97 16.77 16.43
N LEU A 9 3.15 17.79 16.16
CA LEU A 9 2.10 18.19 17.07
C LEU A 9 0.91 17.23 16.87
N LEU A 10 0.42 16.64 17.94
CA LEU A 10 -0.93 16.10 17.95
C LEU A 10 -1.87 17.28 17.73
N SER A 11 -2.85 17.15 16.82
CA SER A 11 -3.84 18.18 16.54
C SER A 11 -5.09 17.99 17.41
N GLY A 12 -5.79 19.08 17.72
CA GLY A 12 -7.01 19.07 18.51
C GLY A 12 -6.77 18.98 20.01
N ASP A 13 -7.83 18.62 20.76
CA ASP A 13 -7.84 18.55 22.23
C ASP A 13 -6.84 17.55 22.84
N ALA A 14 -6.32 16.64 22.02
CA ALA A 14 -5.27 15.71 22.43
C ALA A 14 -3.86 16.33 22.48
N ALA A 15 -3.68 17.53 21.93
CA ALA A 15 -2.36 18.17 21.82
C ALA A 15 -1.90 18.85 23.10
N ILE A 16 -2.83 19.33 23.93
CA ILE A 16 -2.57 20.01 25.20
C ILE A 16 -3.51 19.46 26.26
N GLU A 17 -2.94 18.96 27.35
CA GLU A 17 -3.71 18.41 28.45
C GLU A 17 -3.21 19.07 29.76
N ALA A 18 -4.12 19.69 30.49
CA ALA A 18 -3.83 20.17 31.81
C ALA A 18 -3.96 19.03 32.81
N LYS A 19 -2.90 18.78 33.61
CA LYS A 19 -2.90 17.80 34.69
C LYS A 19 -2.60 18.50 35.99
N THR A 20 -3.29 18.10 37.05
CA THR A 20 -3.04 18.60 38.42
C THR A 20 -2.16 17.60 39.15
N GLY A 21 -1.30 18.12 40.06
CA GLY A 21 -0.47 17.33 40.92
C GLY A 21 0.07 18.17 42.07
N GLU A 22 0.56 17.53 43.12
CA GLU A 22 1.15 18.22 44.27
C GLU A 22 2.52 18.82 43.92
N THR A 23 2.79 20.01 44.43
CA THR A 23 4.12 20.66 44.29
C THR A 23 5.22 19.75 44.83
N GLY A 24 6.29 19.58 44.03
CA GLY A 24 7.41 18.72 44.38
C GLY A 24 7.19 17.23 44.08
N ALA A 25 5.99 16.82 43.66
CA ALA A 25 5.75 15.45 43.22
C ALA A 25 6.61 15.12 41.96
N SER A 26 7.25 13.96 42.02
CA SER A 26 8.01 13.45 40.86
C SER A 26 7.11 12.64 39.94
N ILE A 27 7.17 12.90 38.63
CA ILE A 27 6.40 12.23 37.62
C ILE A 27 7.36 11.56 36.64
N THR A 28 7.15 10.27 36.37
CA THR A 28 7.82 9.56 35.27
C THR A 28 7.13 9.94 33.95
N LEU A 29 7.86 10.58 33.02
CA LEU A 29 7.25 11.25 31.88
C LEU A 29 6.73 10.24 30.81
N SER A 30 7.31 9.06 30.73
CA SER A 30 6.80 7.98 29.87
C SER A 30 5.38 7.52 30.26
N SER A 31 5.01 7.64 31.56
CA SER A 31 3.65 7.31 32.01
C SER A 31 2.56 8.26 31.50
N LEU A 32 2.95 9.42 31.01
CA LEU A 32 2.07 10.41 30.40
C LEU A 32 1.84 10.14 28.90
N ALA A 33 2.63 9.24 28.31
CA ALA A 33 2.52 8.94 26.90
C ALA A 33 1.17 8.29 26.57
N LYS A 34 0.50 8.79 25.53
CA LYS A 34 -0.73 8.20 24.99
C LYS A 34 -0.39 7.20 23.90
N ALA A 35 -1.16 6.11 23.83
CA ALA A 35 -1.16 5.25 22.67
C ALA A 35 -1.84 5.99 21.51
N VAL A 36 -1.10 6.18 20.43
CA VAL A 36 -1.59 6.81 19.19
C VAL A 36 -1.21 5.90 18.03
N ASP A 37 -2.20 5.54 17.21
CA ASP A 37 -1.98 4.65 16.08
C ASP A 37 -0.90 5.20 15.14
N GLY A 38 0.00 4.31 14.74
CA GLY A 38 1.11 4.66 13.86
C GLY A 38 2.23 5.48 14.50
N LEU A 39 2.14 5.83 15.80
CA LEU A 39 3.15 6.58 16.52
C LEU A 39 3.74 5.77 17.67
N THR A 40 4.99 6.07 18.02
CA THR A 40 5.68 5.51 19.19
C THR A 40 6.29 6.65 19.98
N TYR A 41 5.98 6.70 21.29
CA TYR A 41 6.66 7.61 22.21
C TYR A 41 8.18 7.41 22.16
N GLN A 42 8.92 8.48 22.13
CA GLN A 42 10.38 8.47 22.09
C GLN A 42 10.99 9.06 23.37
N TYR A 43 10.66 10.29 23.67
CA TYR A 43 11.19 11.00 24.84
C TYR A 43 10.30 12.17 25.22
N ALA A 44 10.60 12.77 26.36
CA ALA A 44 9.97 14.01 26.82
C ALA A 44 11.01 15.09 27.10
N THR A 45 10.57 16.35 27.09
CA THR A 45 11.37 17.48 27.50
C THR A 45 10.62 18.36 28.52
N VAL A 46 11.38 18.94 29.44
CA VAL A 46 10.94 20.02 30.33
C VAL A 46 11.91 21.18 30.15
N ASP A 47 11.40 22.37 29.89
CA ASP A 47 12.20 23.59 29.60
C ASP A 47 13.27 23.35 28.51
N GLY A 48 12.90 22.56 27.48
CA GLY A 48 13.79 22.24 26.36
C GLY A 48 14.85 21.17 26.62
N LYS A 49 14.97 20.64 27.84
CA LYS A 49 15.92 19.59 28.21
C LYS A 49 15.21 18.24 28.22
N GLN A 50 15.80 17.22 27.57
CA GLN A 50 15.31 15.84 27.61
C GLN A 50 15.54 15.26 29.00
N VAL A 51 14.48 14.75 29.64
CA VAL A 51 14.49 14.14 30.97
C VAL A 51 13.49 12.96 31.01
N GLU A 52 13.74 12.02 31.93
CA GLU A 52 12.85 10.88 32.15
C GLU A 52 11.81 11.14 33.23
N THR A 53 12.17 11.99 34.19
CA THR A 53 11.31 12.40 35.31
C THR A 53 11.30 13.91 35.44
N ALA A 54 10.22 14.45 35.96
CA ALA A 54 10.12 15.88 36.28
C ALA A 54 9.43 16.08 37.63
N GLN A 55 9.75 17.18 38.31
CA GLN A 55 9.02 17.66 39.47
C GLN A 55 8.06 18.77 39.06
N ILE A 56 6.87 18.77 39.66
CA ILE A 56 5.89 19.82 39.46
C ILE A 56 6.35 21.07 40.20
N ALA A 57 6.62 22.14 39.45
CA ALA A 57 7.00 23.44 40.05
C ALA A 57 5.83 24.08 40.79
N GLY A 58 6.12 24.71 41.95
CA GLY A 58 5.13 25.43 42.74
C GLY A 58 4.48 26.62 42.02
N SER A 59 5.06 27.07 40.92
CA SER A 59 4.50 28.12 40.04
C SER A 59 3.28 27.68 39.25
N GLY A 60 3.00 26.37 39.16
CA GLY A 60 1.96 25.78 38.27
C GLY A 60 2.21 25.94 36.80
N LYS A 61 3.43 26.33 36.38
CA LYS A 61 3.78 26.61 34.97
C LYS A 61 4.69 25.57 34.33
N THR A 62 4.78 24.35 34.89
CA THR A 62 5.60 23.27 34.32
C THR A 62 5.00 22.82 33.00
N VAL A 63 5.76 22.92 31.89
CA VAL A 63 5.37 22.46 30.57
C VAL A 63 6.19 21.23 30.20
N ILE A 64 5.52 20.13 30.00
CA ILE A 64 6.10 18.87 29.55
C ILE A 64 5.74 18.67 28.04
N LYS A 65 6.75 18.46 27.21
CA LYS A 65 6.55 18.11 25.79
C LYS A 65 6.91 16.65 25.58
N LEU A 66 5.97 15.88 25.06
CA LEU A 66 6.16 14.47 24.70
C LEU A 66 6.40 14.37 23.21
N PHE A 67 7.42 13.63 22.82
CA PHE A 67 7.82 13.46 21.42
C PHE A 67 7.54 12.03 20.97
N TYR A 68 6.95 11.91 19.77
CA TYR A 68 6.57 10.64 19.16
C TYR A 68 7.19 10.52 17.78
N ALA A 69 7.69 9.34 17.46
CA ALA A 69 8.14 9.00 16.12
C ALA A 69 7.03 8.24 15.34
N ARG A 70 7.01 8.39 14.03
CA ARG A 70 6.16 7.60 13.17
C ARG A 70 6.72 6.19 13.02
N ARG A 71 5.86 5.19 13.16
CA ARG A 71 6.21 3.80 12.81
C ARG A 71 6.29 3.66 11.31
N THR A 72 7.15 2.77 10.87
CA THR A 72 7.26 2.38 9.47
C THR A 72 6.41 1.13 9.25
N TYR A 73 5.69 1.11 8.13
CA TYR A 73 4.86 -0.01 7.68
C TYR A 73 5.19 -0.34 6.23
N THR A 74 4.94 -1.57 5.83
CA THR A 74 5.33 -2.12 4.54
C THR A 74 4.12 -2.25 3.62
N LEU A 75 4.25 -1.74 2.37
CA LEU A 75 3.38 -2.09 1.26
C LEU A 75 4.00 -3.28 0.51
N ARG A 76 3.28 -4.37 0.38
CA ARG A 76 3.66 -5.55 -0.40
C ARG A 76 2.76 -5.67 -1.63
N PHE A 77 3.34 -6.11 -2.74
CA PHE A 77 2.67 -6.19 -4.04
C PHE A 77 2.65 -7.63 -4.54
N ASP A 78 1.45 -8.17 -4.77
CA ASP A 78 1.25 -9.37 -5.57
C ASP A 78 0.81 -8.94 -6.97
N CYS A 79 1.72 -9.01 -7.92
CA CYS A 79 1.50 -8.53 -9.28
C CYS A 79 0.67 -9.49 -10.15
N LYS A 80 0.23 -10.65 -9.62
CA LYS A 80 -0.65 -11.62 -10.32
C LYS A 80 -0.21 -11.92 -11.76
N GLY A 81 1.10 -12.15 -11.94
CA GLY A 81 1.71 -12.45 -13.24
C GLY A 81 2.10 -11.23 -14.06
N GLY A 82 2.03 -10.02 -13.50
CA GLY A 82 2.71 -8.84 -14.04
C GLY A 82 4.18 -8.76 -13.62
N SER A 83 4.87 -7.70 -14.04
CA SER A 83 6.25 -7.44 -13.63
C SER A 83 6.36 -7.29 -12.12
N ASP A 84 7.41 -7.86 -11.52
CA ASP A 84 7.64 -7.82 -10.08
C ASP A 84 7.88 -6.39 -9.59
N ILE A 85 7.31 -6.08 -8.43
CA ILE A 85 7.50 -4.83 -7.71
C ILE A 85 7.97 -5.15 -6.30
N ALA A 86 9.09 -4.55 -5.90
CA ALA A 86 9.62 -4.69 -4.55
C ALA A 86 8.70 -4.04 -3.51
N ALA A 87 8.67 -4.60 -2.30
CA ALA A 87 7.98 -4.00 -1.18
C ALA A 87 8.54 -2.60 -0.86
N ILE A 88 7.66 -1.72 -0.38
CA ILE A 88 8.00 -0.33 -0.08
C ILE A 88 7.71 -0.06 1.39
N ASP A 89 8.72 0.38 2.13
CA ASP A 89 8.59 0.78 3.53
C ASP A 89 8.32 2.28 3.63
N LEU A 90 7.23 2.65 4.27
CA LEU A 90 6.80 4.05 4.44
C LEU A 90 6.44 4.35 5.88
N PRO A 91 6.86 5.51 6.40
CA PRO A 91 6.37 5.99 7.69
C PRO A 91 4.85 6.23 7.65
N TYR A 92 4.18 5.94 8.75
CA TYR A 92 2.76 6.24 8.94
C TYR A 92 2.38 7.65 8.46
N GLY A 93 1.32 7.76 7.66
CA GLY A 93 0.83 9.02 7.09
C GLY A 93 1.72 9.64 6.00
N LYS A 94 2.77 8.94 5.53
CA LYS A 94 3.51 9.34 4.33
C LYS A 94 2.62 9.14 3.09
N VAL A 95 2.58 10.12 2.21
CA VAL A 95 1.87 10.02 0.93
C VAL A 95 2.38 8.81 0.14
N ILE A 96 1.44 8.01 -0.38
CA ILE A 96 1.72 6.82 -1.18
C ILE A 96 1.71 7.20 -2.66
N THR A 97 2.75 6.76 -3.38
CA THR A 97 2.76 6.74 -4.84
C THR A 97 2.84 5.27 -5.26
N LEU A 98 1.75 4.75 -5.83
CA LEU A 98 1.66 3.36 -6.26
C LEU A 98 2.36 3.17 -7.60
N PRO A 99 3.23 2.15 -7.74
CA PRO A 99 3.79 1.75 -9.02
C PRO A 99 2.73 1.08 -9.90
N THR A 100 2.95 1.08 -11.21
CA THR A 100 2.11 0.39 -12.20
C THR A 100 2.89 -0.77 -12.79
N PRO A 101 2.51 -2.03 -12.52
CA PRO A 101 3.14 -3.19 -13.15
C PRO A 101 2.74 -3.32 -14.61
N VAL A 102 3.50 -4.12 -15.36
CA VAL A 102 3.22 -4.42 -16.77
C VAL A 102 2.98 -5.92 -16.94
N ARG A 103 1.96 -6.29 -17.72
CA ARG A 103 1.67 -7.66 -18.10
C ARG A 103 1.30 -7.71 -19.58
N ILE A 104 2.11 -8.44 -20.36
CA ILE A 104 1.91 -8.52 -21.82
C ILE A 104 0.54 -9.11 -22.12
N GLY A 105 -0.24 -8.39 -22.93
CA GLY A 105 -1.57 -8.82 -23.34
C GLY A 105 -2.69 -8.49 -22.35
N TYR A 106 -2.41 -7.77 -21.28
CA TYR A 106 -3.38 -7.37 -20.26
C TYR A 106 -3.32 -5.86 -19.99
N THR A 107 -4.42 -5.32 -19.54
CA THR A 107 -4.54 -3.95 -19.04
C THR A 107 -4.60 -3.99 -17.52
N PHE A 108 -3.83 -3.13 -16.86
CA PHE A 108 -3.83 -2.99 -15.41
C PHE A 108 -5.05 -2.17 -14.97
N ASP A 109 -5.87 -2.75 -14.09
CA ASP A 109 -7.12 -2.14 -13.61
C ASP A 109 -6.98 -1.49 -12.24
N GLY A 110 -5.81 -1.65 -11.58
CA GLY A 110 -5.55 -1.05 -10.28
C GLY A 110 -5.13 -2.06 -9.21
N TRP A 111 -4.86 -1.51 -8.02
CA TRP A 111 -4.49 -2.26 -6.83
C TRP A 111 -5.69 -2.49 -5.92
N PHE A 112 -5.79 -3.70 -5.36
CA PHE A 112 -6.86 -4.13 -4.45
C PHE A 112 -6.27 -4.69 -3.15
N THR A 113 -7.02 -4.61 -2.05
CA THR A 113 -6.60 -5.12 -0.74
C THR A 113 -7.00 -6.58 -0.50
N ASP A 114 -7.76 -7.17 -1.42
CA ASP A 114 -8.22 -8.56 -1.36
C ASP A 114 -8.06 -9.27 -2.72
N GLU A 115 -7.87 -10.60 -2.69
CA GLU A 115 -7.69 -11.42 -3.89
C GLU A 115 -8.97 -11.56 -4.72
N ALA A 116 -10.15 -11.28 -4.15
CA ALA A 116 -11.42 -11.30 -4.87
C ALA A 116 -11.68 -10.01 -5.63
N TYR A 117 -10.79 -9.02 -5.49
CA TYR A 117 -10.89 -7.70 -6.14
C TYR A 117 -12.19 -6.95 -5.82
N THR A 118 -12.67 -7.05 -4.57
CA THR A 118 -13.88 -6.37 -4.11
C THR A 118 -13.58 -5.01 -3.47
N ALA A 119 -12.38 -4.83 -2.91
CA ALA A 119 -11.96 -3.65 -2.19
C ALA A 119 -10.77 -2.95 -2.90
N PRO A 120 -11.00 -1.96 -3.77
CA PRO A 120 -9.92 -1.18 -4.37
C PRO A 120 -9.13 -0.42 -3.30
N PHE A 121 -7.81 -0.36 -3.46
CA PHE A 121 -6.96 0.41 -2.56
C PHE A 121 -7.01 1.89 -2.91
N THR A 122 -7.53 2.71 -1.99
CA THR A 122 -7.75 4.15 -2.19
C THR A 122 -7.03 5.05 -1.19
N ALA A 123 -6.23 4.47 -0.29
CA ALA A 123 -5.53 5.26 0.73
C ALA A 123 -4.48 6.18 0.09
N ALA A 124 -4.60 7.49 0.32
CA ALA A 124 -3.64 8.48 -0.15
C ALA A 124 -2.34 8.51 0.68
N ALA A 125 -2.37 7.98 1.90
CA ALA A 125 -1.24 7.97 2.81
C ALA A 125 -1.16 6.63 3.56
N MET A 126 0.06 6.27 4.00
CA MET A 126 0.35 5.00 4.67
C MET A 126 -0.48 4.84 5.95
N PRO A 127 -1.31 3.80 6.05
CA PRO A 127 -2.08 3.51 7.25
C PRO A 127 -1.19 3.00 8.39
N ALA A 128 -1.76 2.85 9.60
CA ALA A 128 -1.05 2.32 10.76
C ALA A 128 -0.98 0.78 10.76
N ALA A 129 -0.76 0.18 9.60
CA ALA A 129 -0.64 -1.27 9.40
C ALA A 129 0.12 -1.58 8.12
N ASP A 130 0.75 -2.75 8.05
CA ASP A 130 1.25 -3.32 6.79
C ASP A 130 0.06 -3.59 5.85
N VAL A 131 0.28 -3.41 4.55
CA VAL A 131 -0.74 -3.59 3.52
C VAL A 131 -0.23 -4.55 2.46
N GLN A 132 -1.03 -5.58 2.15
CA GLN A 132 -0.85 -6.44 0.99
C GLN A 132 -1.76 -5.94 -0.15
N LEU A 133 -1.18 -5.72 -1.33
CA LEU A 133 -1.89 -5.27 -2.53
C LEU A 133 -1.83 -6.32 -3.63
N TYR A 134 -2.95 -6.48 -4.33
CA TYR A 134 -3.13 -7.43 -5.43
C TYR A 134 -3.44 -6.68 -6.71
N ALA A 135 -2.68 -6.96 -7.77
CA ALA A 135 -2.90 -6.37 -9.07
C ALA A 135 -4.10 -7.02 -9.77
N LYS A 136 -5.05 -6.21 -10.22
CA LYS A 136 -6.15 -6.67 -11.08
C LYS A 136 -5.81 -6.42 -12.55
N TRP A 137 -6.19 -7.39 -13.39
CA TRP A 137 -5.89 -7.38 -14.82
C TRP A 137 -7.12 -7.72 -15.65
N THR A 138 -7.30 -6.99 -16.74
CA THR A 138 -8.26 -7.34 -17.81
C THR A 138 -7.49 -7.84 -19.03
N ALA A 139 -7.88 -9.01 -19.55
CA ALA A 139 -7.29 -9.58 -20.76
C ALA A 139 -7.65 -8.74 -21.99
N ASN A 140 -6.65 -8.38 -22.78
CA ASN A 140 -6.87 -7.59 -24.00
C ASN A 140 -7.40 -8.48 -25.13
N GLY A 141 -8.25 -7.88 -25.97
CA GLY A 141 -8.70 -8.50 -27.21
C GLY A 141 -7.52 -8.86 -28.12
N ARG A 142 -7.61 -10.01 -28.76
CA ARG A 142 -6.65 -10.53 -29.74
C ARG A 142 -7.42 -11.17 -30.89
N SER A 143 -6.70 -11.52 -31.95
CA SER A 143 -7.21 -12.32 -33.04
C SER A 143 -6.24 -13.47 -33.32
N TYR A 144 -6.76 -14.53 -33.95
CA TYR A 144 -5.98 -15.66 -34.41
C TYR A 144 -6.39 -16.03 -35.82
N THR A 145 -5.57 -16.83 -36.48
CA THR A 145 -5.79 -17.29 -37.85
C THR A 145 -5.83 -18.82 -37.84
N VAL A 146 -6.83 -19.39 -38.52
CA VAL A 146 -6.92 -20.83 -38.75
C VAL A 146 -6.62 -21.11 -40.21
N ARG A 147 -5.74 -22.06 -40.49
CA ARG A 147 -5.42 -22.53 -41.83
C ARG A 147 -5.84 -23.98 -41.98
N HIS A 148 -6.68 -24.23 -42.98
CA HIS A 148 -7.18 -25.56 -43.28
C HIS A 148 -6.36 -26.18 -44.40
N TYR A 149 -5.77 -27.34 -44.14
CA TYR A 149 -4.99 -28.09 -45.10
C TYR A 149 -5.70 -29.39 -45.43
N VAL A 150 -5.85 -29.71 -46.72
CA VAL A 150 -6.42 -30.95 -47.21
C VAL A 150 -5.33 -31.77 -47.92
N GLN A 151 -5.31 -33.06 -47.63
CA GLN A 151 -4.38 -33.98 -48.27
C GLN A 151 -4.82 -34.25 -49.71
N ASP A 152 -3.92 -34.08 -50.67
CA ASP A 152 -4.15 -34.41 -52.07
C ASP A 152 -3.94 -35.92 -52.33
N VAL A 153 -4.21 -36.36 -53.55
CA VAL A 153 -4.10 -37.79 -53.96
C VAL A 153 -2.67 -38.34 -53.94
N SER A 154 -1.67 -37.47 -53.85
CA SER A 154 -0.26 -37.85 -53.70
C SER A 154 0.16 -37.96 -52.22
N GLY A 155 -0.74 -37.66 -51.28
CA GLY A 155 -0.48 -37.64 -49.82
C GLY A 155 0.11 -36.35 -49.30
N GLN A 156 0.21 -35.29 -50.12
CA GLN A 156 0.71 -33.98 -49.70
C GLN A 156 -0.42 -33.08 -49.19
N TYR A 157 -0.16 -32.29 -48.13
CA TYR A 157 -1.14 -31.36 -47.60
C TYR A 157 -1.09 -30.02 -48.36
N GLN A 158 -2.23 -29.61 -48.90
CA GLN A 158 -2.41 -28.35 -49.63
C GLN A 158 -3.31 -27.42 -48.85
N LEU A 159 -2.92 -26.12 -48.74
CA LEU A 159 -3.75 -25.11 -48.11
C LEU A 159 -5.05 -24.94 -48.91
N GLN A 160 -6.19 -25.19 -48.26
CA GLN A 160 -7.51 -25.10 -48.85
C GLN A 160 -8.25 -23.82 -48.50
N ALA A 161 -8.14 -23.38 -47.25
CA ALA A 161 -8.80 -22.17 -46.75
C ALA A 161 -8.02 -21.54 -45.59
N THR A 162 -8.27 -20.25 -45.37
CA THR A 162 -7.76 -19.50 -44.23
C THR A 162 -8.87 -18.64 -43.65
N ASP A 163 -9.17 -18.83 -42.37
CA ASP A 163 -10.05 -17.96 -41.59
C ASP A 163 -9.17 -16.98 -40.81
N GLU A 164 -9.23 -15.72 -41.15
CA GLU A 164 -8.38 -14.68 -40.53
C GLU A 164 -9.12 -13.79 -39.55
N ALA A 165 -8.37 -13.19 -38.64
CA ALA A 165 -8.86 -12.20 -37.65
C ALA A 165 -10.03 -12.72 -36.79
N LEU A 166 -10.03 -14.03 -36.48
CA LEU A 166 -11.00 -14.60 -35.54
C LEU A 166 -10.80 -14.01 -34.15
N PRO A 167 -11.83 -13.40 -33.55
CA PRO A 167 -11.67 -12.66 -32.28
C PRO A 167 -11.46 -13.61 -31.10
N THR A 168 -10.61 -13.20 -30.17
CA THR A 168 -10.36 -13.87 -28.89
C THR A 168 -9.83 -12.88 -27.88
N VAL A 169 -9.44 -13.34 -26.68
CA VAL A 169 -8.73 -12.56 -25.67
C VAL A 169 -7.44 -13.26 -25.27
N THR A 170 -6.50 -12.50 -24.75
CA THR A 170 -5.23 -13.04 -24.25
C THR A 170 -5.48 -14.15 -23.22
N GLY A 171 -4.81 -15.29 -23.40
CA GLY A 171 -4.91 -16.44 -22.50
C GLY A 171 -6.16 -17.30 -22.65
N ALA A 172 -7.05 -17.01 -23.61
CA ALA A 172 -8.19 -17.86 -23.92
C ALA A 172 -7.72 -19.21 -24.44
N ALA A 173 -8.33 -20.30 -23.95
CA ALA A 173 -8.15 -21.62 -24.50
C ALA A 173 -8.96 -21.74 -25.80
N LEU A 174 -8.34 -22.28 -26.85
CA LEU A 174 -9.03 -22.63 -28.10
C LEU A 174 -9.28 -24.14 -28.14
N THR A 175 -10.52 -24.54 -28.29
CA THR A 175 -10.87 -25.97 -28.40
C THR A 175 -10.86 -26.44 -29.86
N LEU A 176 -10.43 -27.68 -30.08
CA LEU A 176 -10.34 -28.23 -31.47
C LEU A 176 -11.71 -28.25 -32.15
N SER A 177 -12.80 -28.47 -31.40
CA SER A 177 -14.17 -28.48 -31.91
C SER A 177 -14.63 -27.12 -32.44
N GLU A 178 -14.04 -26.00 -31.98
CA GLU A 178 -14.34 -24.66 -32.48
C GLU A 178 -13.57 -24.33 -33.78
N LEU A 179 -12.55 -25.11 -34.11
CA LEU A 179 -11.65 -24.91 -35.24
C LEU A 179 -12.01 -25.77 -36.45
N VAL A 180 -12.89 -26.77 -36.29
CA VAL A 180 -13.32 -27.68 -37.34
C VAL A 180 -14.67 -27.22 -37.90
N LYS A 181 -14.70 -26.92 -39.17
CA LYS A 181 -15.93 -26.66 -39.97
C LYS A 181 -16.35 -27.88 -40.78
#